data_f79c182962b489a432f2afcaf874eed9
#
_entry.id   f79c182962b489a432f2afcaf874eed9
#
_cell.length_a   1.000
_cell.length_b   1.000
_cell.length_c   1.000
_cell.angle_alpha   90.00
_cell.angle_beta   90.00
_cell.angle_gamma   90.00
#
_symmetry.space_group_name_H-M   'P 1'
#
loop_
_entity.id
_entity.type
_entity.pdbx_description
1 polymer ?
#
loop_
_entity_poly.entity_id
_entity_poly.type
_entity_poly.pdbx_seq_one_letter_code
_entity_poly.pdbx_strand_id
1 'polypeptide(L)'
;MEHKKKKELRIRSCLTGAIWLALAFSMLISALLFAFLNHFLDLPGKIPGLGWLLIFNTLIAGLITSFINARLLEPITRLGKAMKAVSQGDFEQHLETNSRIAEIGESYQSFNVMTKELRATEMLQMDFVSNVSHEFKTPINAIEGLSLIHI
;
A
#
# COMPACT_ATOMS: atom_id res chain seq x y z
N MET A 1 -9.19 -9.56 20.64
CA MET A 1 -9.37 -8.18 20.13
C MET A 1 -8.47 -7.14 20.82
N GLU A 2 -8.21 -7.26 22.11
CA GLU A 2 -7.42 -6.31 22.90
C GLU A 2 -5.92 -6.27 22.54
N HIS A 3 -5.32 -7.40 22.23
CA HIS A 3 -3.91 -7.51 21.84
C HIS A 3 -3.58 -6.77 20.53
N LYS A 4 -4.51 -6.76 19.57
CA LYS A 4 -4.36 -6.08 18.27
C LYS A 4 -4.41 -4.56 18.43
N LYS A 5 -5.32 -4.08 19.27
CA LYS A 5 -5.49 -2.65 19.58
C LYS A 5 -4.29 -2.06 20.33
N LYS A 6 -3.67 -2.85 21.21
CA LYS A 6 -2.45 -2.48 21.96
C LYS A 6 -1.22 -2.40 21.05
N LYS A 7 -1.14 -3.26 20.01
CA LYS A 7 -0.06 -3.26 19.01
C LYS A 7 -0.16 -2.05 18.07
N GLU A 8 -1.37 -1.69 17.61
CA GLU A 8 -1.62 -0.49 16.79
C GLU A 8 -1.30 0.82 17.52
N LEU A 9 -1.67 0.92 18.80
CA LEU A 9 -1.34 2.08 19.64
C LEU A 9 0.18 2.22 19.83
N ARG A 10 0.91 1.10 19.96
CA ARG A 10 2.38 1.09 20.07
C ARG A 10 3.05 1.55 18.78
N ILE A 11 2.55 1.15 17.64
CA ILE A 11 3.10 1.54 16.33
C ILE A 11 2.87 3.02 16.07
N ARG A 12 1.66 3.53 16.35
CA ARG A 12 1.36 4.97 16.24
C ARG A 12 2.23 5.82 17.16
N SER A 13 2.40 5.42 18.42
CA SER A 13 3.24 6.15 19.37
C SER A 13 4.75 6.07 19.00
N CYS A 14 5.19 4.95 18.44
CA CYS A 14 6.58 4.80 17.97
C CYS A 14 6.85 5.65 16.72
N LEU A 15 5.92 5.70 15.78
CA LEU A 15 6.01 6.55 14.57
C LEU A 15 5.98 8.05 14.92
N THR A 16 5.05 8.46 15.77
CA THR A 16 4.99 9.85 16.22
C THR A 16 6.24 10.24 17.02
N GLY A 17 6.72 9.37 17.90
CA GLY A 17 7.97 9.57 18.62
C GLY A 17 9.20 9.67 17.70
N ALA A 18 9.28 8.84 16.66
CA ALA A 18 10.36 8.90 15.69
C ALA A 18 10.34 10.21 14.87
N ILE A 19 9.17 10.71 14.51
CA ILE A 19 9.03 12.00 13.81
C ILE A 19 9.47 13.15 14.71
N TRP A 20 9.05 13.17 15.98
CA TRP A 20 9.45 14.20 16.93
C TRP A 20 10.96 14.17 17.22
N LEU A 21 11.55 12.96 17.35
CA LEU A 21 13.00 12.79 17.51
C LEU A 21 13.76 13.28 16.26
N ALA A 22 13.28 12.99 15.07
CA ALA A 22 13.89 13.42 13.82
C ALA A 22 13.85 14.96 13.69
N LEU A 23 12.73 15.60 14.06
CA LEU A 23 12.61 17.06 14.07
C LEU A 23 13.52 17.71 15.12
N ALA A 24 13.60 17.15 16.33
CA ALA A 24 14.48 17.64 17.39
C ALA A 24 15.97 17.48 17.00
N PHE A 25 16.33 16.35 16.39
CA PHE A 25 17.68 16.09 15.89
C PHE A 25 18.06 17.02 14.74
N SER A 26 17.11 17.31 13.85
CA SER A 26 17.25 18.30 12.79
C SER A 26 17.54 19.71 13.35
N MET A 27 16.80 20.13 14.37
CA MET A 27 17.02 21.41 15.03
C MET A 27 18.40 21.48 15.69
N LEU A 28 18.82 20.40 16.34
CA LEU A 28 20.13 20.33 17.00
C LEU A 28 21.29 20.41 15.99
N ILE A 29 21.21 19.65 14.90
CA ILE A 29 22.24 19.68 13.84
C ILE A 29 22.29 21.06 13.19
N SER A 30 21.15 21.66 12.92
CA SER A 30 21.07 22.99 12.31
C SER A 30 21.70 24.08 13.24
N ALA A 31 21.44 23.97 14.54
CA ALA A 31 22.03 24.88 15.53
C ALA A 31 23.57 24.70 15.65
N LEU A 32 24.06 23.45 15.67
CA LEU A 32 25.49 23.15 15.70
C LEU A 32 26.20 23.61 14.42
N LEU A 33 25.59 23.37 13.26
CA LEU A 33 26.13 23.80 11.98
C LEU A 33 26.20 25.35 11.90
N PHE A 34 25.16 26.01 12.38
CA PHE A 34 25.15 27.46 12.45
C PHE A 34 26.26 28.00 13.37
N ALA A 35 26.44 27.42 14.55
CA ALA A 35 27.49 27.80 15.47
C ALA A 35 28.89 27.57 14.86
N PHE A 36 29.09 26.43 14.20
CA PHE A 36 30.34 26.09 13.52
C PHE A 36 30.65 27.05 12.35
N LEU A 37 29.67 27.31 11.47
CA LEU A 37 29.83 28.24 10.35
C LEU A 37 30.09 29.68 10.82
N ASN A 38 29.42 30.12 11.87
CA ASN A 38 29.60 31.46 12.42
C ASN A 38 30.97 31.64 13.11
N HIS A 39 31.55 30.52 13.60
CA HIS A 39 32.89 30.54 14.23
C HIS A 39 34.03 30.43 13.20
N PHE A 40 33.84 29.65 12.14
CA PHE A 40 34.89 29.33 11.15
C PHE A 40 34.90 30.24 9.91
N LEU A 41 33.73 30.71 9.47
CA LEU A 41 33.66 31.58 8.28
C LEU A 41 33.31 33.02 8.71
N ASP A 42 34.30 33.87 8.60
CA ASP A 42 34.11 35.32 8.71
C ASP A 42 33.53 35.84 7.37
N LEU A 43 32.31 35.46 7.06
CA LEU A 43 31.64 35.80 5.79
C LEU A 43 31.13 37.27 5.85
N PRO A 44 31.61 38.16 4.96
CA PRO A 44 31.02 39.48 4.79
C PRO A 44 29.63 39.31 4.17
N GLY A 45 28.60 39.66 4.93
CA GLY A 45 27.21 39.49 4.53
C GLY A 45 26.53 38.31 5.24
N LYS A 46 26.57 38.31 6.55
CA LYS A 46 25.97 37.28 7.43
C LYS A 46 24.50 37.08 7.04
N ILE A 47 24.22 35.95 6.39
CA ILE A 47 22.83 35.46 6.35
C ILE A 47 22.40 35.31 7.79
N PRO A 48 21.36 35.99 8.26
CA PRO A 48 20.94 35.90 9.65
C PRO A 48 20.76 34.44 10.00
N GLY A 49 21.20 34.00 11.17
CA GLY A 49 21.21 32.59 11.60
C GLY A 49 19.89 31.88 11.42
N LEU A 50 18.79 32.60 11.50
CA LEU A 50 17.45 32.14 11.12
C LEU A 50 17.35 31.65 9.68
N GLY A 51 18.06 32.26 8.70
CA GLY A 51 18.02 31.82 7.32
C GLY A 51 18.64 30.44 7.10
N TRP A 52 19.78 30.17 7.74
CA TRP A 52 20.41 28.84 7.69
C TRP A 52 19.58 27.77 8.38
N LEU A 53 18.95 28.09 9.50
CA LEU A 53 18.04 27.20 10.22
C LEU A 53 16.85 26.80 9.34
N LEU A 54 16.26 27.75 8.62
CA LEU A 54 15.12 27.48 7.72
C LEU A 54 15.53 26.59 6.55
N ILE A 55 16.66 26.87 5.90
CA ILE A 55 17.17 26.07 4.77
C ILE A 55 17.41 24.61 5.21
N PHE A 56 18.10 24.42 6.34
CA PHE A 56 18.44 23.08 6.82
C PHE A 56 17.22 22.29 7.28
N ASN A 57 16.28 22.92 7.96
CA ASN A 57 15.00 22.31 8.32
C ASN A 57 14.18 21.92 7.10
N THR A 58 14.14 22.76 6.07
CA THR A 58 13.40 22.45 4.83
C THR A 58 14.01 21.24 4.12
N LEU A 59 15.34 21.15 4.03
CA LEU A 59 16.02 20.00 3.43
C LEU A 59 15.75 18.70 4.20
N ILE A 60 15.85 18.73 5.52
CA ILE A 60 15.60 17.55 6.35
C ILE A 60 14.11 17.15 6.30
N ALA A 61 13.21 18.10 6.38
CA ALA A 61 11.77 17.83 6.22
C ALA A 61 11.46 17.18 4.86
N GLY A 62 12.10 17.66 3.78
CA GLY A 62 11.99 17.05 2.45
C GLY A 62 12.48 15.61 2.40
N LEU A 63 13.63 15.32 3.01
CA LEU A 63 14.18 13.96 3.10
C LEU A 63 13.27 13.02 3.90
N ILE A 64 12.78 13.47 5.05
CA ILE A 64 11.85 12.68 5.88
C ILE A 64 10.55 12.41 5.13
N THR A 65 9.98 13.42 4.49
CA THR A 65 8.75 13.29 3.71
C THR A 65 8.93 12.31 2.55
N SER A 66 10.05 12.41 1.83
CA SER A 66 10.38 11.48 0.74
C SER A 66 10.52 10.04 1.24
N PHE A 67 11.16 9.85 2.39
CA PHE A 67 11.32 8.54 3.01
C PHE A 67 9.98 7.93 3.45
N ILE A 68 9.12 8.72 4.08
CA ILE A 68 7.78 8.29 4.50
C ILE A 68 6.93 7.92 3.27
N ASN A 69 6.98 8.75 2.23
CA ASN A 69 6.25 8.50 0.99
C ASN A 69 6.64 7.16 0.36
N ALA A 70 7.93 6.90 0.18
CA ALA A 70 8.42 5.66 -0.42
C ALA A 70 8.17 4.41 0.45
N ARG A 71 8.14 4.55 1.77
CA ARG A 71 8.04 3.41 2.69
C ARG A 71 6.63 3.08 3.15
N LEU A 72 5.72 4.05 3.15
CA LEU A 72 4.35 3.90 3.65
C LEU A 72 3.30 4.20 2.58
N LEU A 73 3.38 5.36 1.93
CA LEU A 73 2.31 5.76 1.00
C LEU A 73 2.33 4.93 -0.28
N GLU A 74 3.49 4.68 -0.85
CA GLU A 74 3.59 3.92 -2.10
C GLU A 74 3.03 2.50 -1.97
N PRO A 75 3.41 1.68 -0.96
CA PRO A 75 2.83 0.37 -0.76
C PRO A 75 1.31 0.40 -0.55
N ILE A 76 0.80 1.35 0.25
CA ILE A 76 -0.64 1.49 0.47
C ILE A 76 -1.37 1.83 -0.84
N THR A 77 -0.78 2.70 -1.64
CA THR A 77 -1.35 3.07 -2.95
C THR A 77 -1.34 1.88 -3.92
N ARG A 78 -0.30 1.05 -3.90
CA ARG A 78 -0.23 -0.19 -4.69
C ARG A 78 -1.34 -1.16 -4.28
N LEU A 79 -1.54 -1.36 -2.97
CA LEU A 79 -2.63 -2.18 -2.46
C LEU A 79 -4.00 -1.66 -2.91
N GLY A 80 -4.23 -0.35 -2.79
CA GLY A 80 -5.47 0.29 -3.24
C GLY A 80 -5.75 0.10 -4.74
N LYS A 81 -4.71 0.20 -5.59
CA LYS A 81 -4.83 -0.06 -7.04
C LYS A 81 -5.16 -1.51 -7.33
N ALA A 82 -4.50 -2.45 -6.67
CA ALA A 82 -4.75 -3.87 -6.82
C ALA A 82 -6.17 -4.25 -6.36
N MET A 83 -6.64 -3.72 -5.23
CA MET A 83 -8.02 -3.90 -4.77
C MET A 83 -9.04 -3.35 -5.77
N LYS A 84 -8.74 -2.21 -6.40
CA LYS A 84 -9.59 -1.64 -7.44
C LYS A 84 -9.64 -2.54 -8.69
N ALA A 85 -8.53 -3.12 -9.12
CA ALA A 85 -8.50 -4.07 -10.22
C ALA A 85 -9.34 -5.32 -9.92
N VAL A 86 -9.20 -5.89 -8.71
CA VAL A 86 -10.02 -7.02 -8.25
C VAL A 86 -11.51 -6.68 -8.24
N SER A 87 -11.90 -5.47 -7.83
CA SER A 87 -13.30 -5.03 -7.88
C SER A 87 -13.86 -4.90 -9.30
N GLN A 88 -13.00 -4.88 -10.31
CA GLN A 88 -13.35 -4.86 -11.74
C GLN A 88 -13.29 -6.26 -12.39
N GLY A 89 -13.09 -7.31 -11.59
CA GLY A 89 -13.03 -8.69 -12.05
C GLY A 89 -11.63 -9.19 -12.42
N ASP A 90 -10.58 -8.39 -12.22
CA ASP A 90 -9.20 -8.83 -12.45
C ASP A 90 -8.66 -9.52 -11.20
N PHE A 91 -8.88 -10.83 -11.12
CA PHE A 91 -8.42 -11.67 -10.01
C PHE A 91 -6.98 -12.21 -10.21
N GLU A 92 -6.25 -11.78 -11.25
CA GLU A 92 -4.87 -12.18 -11.47
C GLU A 92 -3.86 -11.30 -10.71
N GLN A 93 -4.35 -10.30 -9.99
CA GLN A 93 -3.51 -9.39 -9.22
C GLN A 93 -2.73 -10.12 -8.12
N HIS A 94 -1.43 -9.91 -8.10
CA HIS A 94 -0.52 -10.44 -7.08
C HIS A 94 0.41 -9.35 -6.58
N LEU A 95 0.55 -9.21 -5.27
CA LEU A 95 1.44 -8.25 -4.63
C LEU A 95 2.64 -8.98 -4.01
N GLU A 96 3.84 -8.50 -4.29
CA GLU A 96 5.06 -9.06 -3.71
C GLU A 96 5.11 -8.76 -2.20
N THR A 97 5.18 -9.82 -1.39
CA THR A 97 5.14 -9.73 0.08
C THR A 97 6.45 -9.29 0.71
N ASN A 98 7.48 -9.00 -0.10
CA ASN A 98 8.80 -8.56 0.37
C ASN A 98 8.78 -7.09 0.82
N SER A 99 7.94 -6.77 1.79
CA SER A 99 7.89 -5.45 2.42
C SER A 99 8.81 -5.39 3.64
N ARG A 100 9.56 -4.28 3.78
CA ARG A 100 10.37 -4.01 4.99
C ARG A 100 9.52 -3.70 6.23
N ILE A 101 8.24 -3.44 6.04
CA ILE A 101 7.25 -3.19 7.10
C ILE A 101 6.37 -4.43 7.19
N ALA A 102 6.45 -5.14 8.31
CA ALA A 102 5.77 -6.42 8.51
C ALA A 102 4.25 -6.32 8.29
N GLU A 103 3.63 -5.25 8.77
CA GLU A 103 2.18 -5.01 8.67
C GLU A 103 1.72 -4.84 7.22
N ILE A 104 2.55 -4.23 6.39
CA ILE A 104 2.29 -4.11 4.94
C ILE A 104 2.44 -5.47 4.27
N GLY A 105 3.48 -6.22 4.63
CA GLY A 105 3.69 -7.59 4.15
C GLY A 105 2.52 -8.52 4.48
N GLU A 106 2.03 -8.49 5.73
CA GLU A 106 0.84 -9.24 6.15
C GLU A 106 -0.42 -8.83 5.35
N SER A 107 -0.58 -7.52 5.09
CA SER A 107 -1.70 -7.01 4.29
C SER A 107 -1.64 -7.51 2.85
N TYR A 108 -0.46 -7.55 2.24
CA TYR A 108 -0.25 -8.09 0.89
C TYR A 108 -0.50 -9.58 0.83
N GLN A 109 -0.03 -10.33 1.84
CA GLN A 109 -0.29 -11.76 1.93
C GLN A 109 -1.79 -12.05 2.04
N SER A 110 -2.50 -11.34 2.91
CA SER A 110 -3.95 -11.47 3.07
C SER A 110 -4.70 -11.13 1.79
N PHE A 111 -4.28 -10.09 1.08
CA PHE A 111 -4.81 -9.72 -0.22
C PHE A 111 -4.60 -10.84 -1.25
N ASN A 112 -3.40 -11.39 -1.36
CA ASN A 112 -3.08 -12.46 -2.30
C ASN A 112 -3.90 -13.74 -2.03
N VAL A 113 -4.11 -14.10 -0.76
CA VAL A 113 -4.98 -15.22 -0.38
C VAL A 113 -6.41 -14.95 -0.83
N MET A 114 -6.96 -13.78 -0.51
CA MET A 114 -8.31 -13.40 -0.93
C MET A 114 -8.49 -13.44 -2.45
N THR A 115 -7.54 -12.93 -3.20
CA THR A 115 -7.59 -12.90 -4.67
C THR A 115 -7.56 -14.30 -5.26
N LYS A 116 -6.75 -15.20 -4.70
CA LYS A 116 -6.69 -16.60 -5.07
C LYS A 116 -8.03 -17.32 -4.85
N GLU A 117 -8.69 -17.08 -3.72
CA GLU A 117 -10.00 -17.68 -3.42
C GLU A 117 -11.10 -17.15 -4.34
N LEU A 118 -11.07 -15.85 -4.65
CA LEU A 118 -12.01 -15.25 -5.62
C LEU A 118 -11.84 -15.85 -7.00
N ARG A 119 -10.61 -16.03 -7.48
CA ARG A 119 -10.31 -16.66 -8.76
C ARG A 119 -10.80 -18.11 -8.81
N ALA A 120 -10.58 -18.88 -7.75
CA ALA A 120 -11.07 -20.25 -7.66
C ALA A 120 -12.61 -20.31 -7.73
N THR A 121 -13.28 -19.38 -7.07
CA THR A 121 -14.75 -19.26 -7.11
C THR A 121 -15.26 -18.91 -8.50
N GLU A 122 -14.60 -17.99 -9.21
CA GLU A 122 -14.93 -17.62 -10.58
C GLU A 122 -14.81 -18.82 -11.54
N MET A 123 -13.69 -19.57 -11.43
CA MET A 123 -13.50 -20.79 -12.24
C MET A 123 -14.60 -21.82 -11.99
N LEU A 124 -14.97 -22.07 -10.73
CA LEU A 124 -16.05 -22.99 -10.39
C LEU A 124 -17.39 -22.51 -10.94
N GLN A 125 -17.67 -21.21 -10.93
CA GLN A 125 -18.90 -20.67 -11.55
C GLN A 125 -18.92 -20.86 -13.06
N MET A 126 -17.81 -20.64 -13.75
CA MET A 126 -17.70 -20.86 -15.21
C MET A 126 -17.92 -22.33 -15.57
N ASP A 127 -17.25 -23.22 -14.83
CA ASP A 127 -17.42 -24.67 -15.03
C ASP A 127 -18.86 -25.11 -14.77
N PHE A 128 -19.50 -24.61 -13.73
CA PHE A 128 -20.88 -24.88 -13.42
C PHE A 128 -21.81 -24.43 -14.56
N VAL A 129 -21.70 -23.18 -15.02
CA VAL A 129 -22.51 -22.65 -16.14
C VAL A 129 -22.28 -23.45 -17.40
N SER A 130 -21.05 -23.83 -17.71
CA SER A 130 -20.73 -24.66 -18.87
C SER A 130 -21.40 -26.04 -18.80
N ASN A 131 -21.25 -26.74 -17.68
CA ASN A 131 -21.82 -28.07 -17.47
C ASN A 131 -23.34 -28.04 -17.50
N VAL A 132 -23.97 -27.09 -16.82
CA VAL A 132 -25.41 -26.91 -16.82
C VAL A 132 -25.94 -26.64 -18.24
N SER A 133 -25.24 -25.77 -19.00
CA SER A 133 -25.60 -25.49 -20.40
C SER A 133 -25.55 -26.74 -21.28
N HIS A 134 -24.55 -27.59 -21.09
CA HIS A 134 -24.44 -28.86 -21.82
C HIS A 134 -25.52 -29.85 -21.42
N GLU A 135 -25.84 -29.97 -20.13
CA GLU A 135 -26.89 -30.89 -19.66
C GLU A 135 -28.29 -30.45 -20.06
N PHE A 136 -28.57 -29.17 -20.19
CA PHE A 136 -29.83 -28.66 -20.69
C PHE A 136 -29.98 -28.79 -22.22
N LYS A 137 -28.89 -28.69 -22.97
CA LYS A 137 -28.92 -28.79 -24.44
C LYS A 137 -29.42 -30.15 -24.93
N THR A 138 -29.08 -31.23 -24.24
CA THR A 138 -29.45 -32.59 -24.60
C THR A 138 -30.97 -32.82 -24.52
N PRO A 139 -31.69 -32.54 -23.43
CA PRO A 139 -33.12 -32.71 -23.36
C PRO A 139 -33.89 -31.73 -24.26
N ILE A 140 -33.39 -30.51 -24.44
CA ILE A 140 -34.01 -29.52 -25.33
C ILE A 140 -33.95 -30.01 -26.77
N ASN A 141 -32.82 -30.50 -27.25
CA ASN A 141 -32.71 -31.08 -28.60
C ASN A 141 -33.59 -32.33 -28.78
N ALA A 142 -33.78 -33.14 -27.74
CA ALA A 142 -34.68 -34.30 -27.78
C ALA A 142 -36.14 -33.86 -27.91
N ILE A 143 -36.57 -32.81 -27.21
CA ILE A 143 -37.93 -32.25 -27.30
C ILE A 143 -38.15 -31.64 -28.70
N GLU A 144 -37.20 -30.93 -29.24
CA GLU A 144 -37.26 -30.32 -30.57
C GLU A 144 -37.37 -31.41 -31.65
N GLY A 145 -36.56 -32.48 -31.55
CA GLY A 145 -36.62 -33.63 -32.44
C GLY A 145 -37.96 -34.35 -32.42
N LEU A 146 -38.60 -34.50 -31.26
CA LEU A 146 -39.93 -35.08 -31.11
C LEU A 146 -41.04 -34.18 -31.68
N SER A 147 -40.88 -32.85 -31.55
CA SER A 147 -41.84 -31.88 -32.11
C SER A 147 -41.87 -31.89 -33.65
N LEU A 148 -40.75 -32.16 -34.29
CA LEU A 148 -40.65 -32.24 -35.76
C LEU A 148 -41.26 -33.55 -36.35
N ILE A 149 -41.41 -34.58 -35.54
CA ILE A 149 -41.98 -35.86 -35.97
C ILE A 149 -43.54 -35.83 -35.90
N HIS A 150 -44.10 -34.88 -35.17
CA HIS A 150 -45.55 -34.78 -34.96
C HIS A 150 -46.29 -33.81 -35.92
N ILE A 151 -45.60 -33.26 -36.89
CA ILE A 151 -46.17 -32.47 -37.99
C ILE A 151 -46.12 -33.32 -39.26
#